data_d6b9307b25438190814b514a0cb48002
#
_entry.id   d6b9307b25438190814b514a0cb48002
#
_cell.length_a   1.000
_cell.length_b   1.000
_cell.length_c   1.000
_cell.angle_alpha   90.00
_cell.angle_beta   90.00
_cell.angle_gamma   90.00
#
_symmetry.space_group_name_H-M   'P 1'
#
loop_
_entity.id
_entity.type
_entity.pdbx_description
1 polymer ?
#
loop_
_entity_poly.entity_id
_entity_poly.type
_entity_poly.pdbx_seq_one_letter_code
_entity_poly.pdbx_strand_id
1 'polypeptide(L)' 'MIALNKVTAGKNVKIVSIDAGSGLHRRLADMGLTTGLQVRIVGSQRPGSVVLDVRGSRLALGRGISQKIMVEPVS' A
#
# COMPACT_ATOMS: atom_id res chain seq x y z
N MET A 1 2.32 -5.29 -12.28
CA MET A 1 2.53 -5.25 -10.82
C MET A 1 3.67 -4.32 -10.50
N ILE A 2 3.43 -3.33 -9.66
CA ILE A 2 4.47 -2.36 -9.29
C ILE A 2 4.43 -2.13 -7.77
N ALA A 3 5.51 -1.55 -7.25
CA ALA A 3 5.56 -1.20 -5.84
C ALA A 3 4.60 -0.05 -5.54
N LEU A 4 4.00 -0.10 -4.37
CA LEU A 4 3.00 0.87 -3.95
C LEU A 4 3.53 2.31 -4.02
N ASN A 5 4.79 2.53 -3.65
CA ASN A 5 5.38 3.86 -3.63
C ASN A 5 5.68 4.44 -5.02
N LYS A 6 5.42 3.68 -6.07
CA LYS A 6 5.61 4.15 -7.45
C LYS A 6 4.30 4.53 -8.13
N VAL A 7 3.18 4.41 -7.43
CA VAL A 7 1.88 4.71 -7.98
C VAL A 7 1.56 6.18 -7.71
N THR A 8 0.98 6.84 -8.71
CA THR A 8 0.57 8.24 -8.60
C THR A 8 -0.62 8.39 -7.66
N ALA A 9 -0.65 9.47 -6.90
CA ALA A 9 -1.79 9.78 -6.04
C ALA A 9 -3.09 9.91 -6.85
N GLY A 10 -4.18 9.52 -6.27
CA GLY A 10 -5.50 9.52 -6.90
C GLY A 10 -5.89 8.22 -7.55
N LYS A 11 -4.99 7.26 -7.61
CA LYS A 11 -5.27 5.96 -8.24
C LYS A 11 -5.83 4.96 -7.24
N ASN A 12 -6.70 4.09 -7.73
CA ASN A 12 -7.16 2.92 -6.99
C ASN A 12 -6.33 1.73 -7.41
N VAL A 13 -5.87 0.97 -6.43
CA VAL A 13 -5.02 -0.20 -6.68
C VAL A 13 -5.48 -1.36 -5.79
N LYS A 14 -5.12 -2.56 -6.22
CA LYS A 14 -5.36 -3.77 -5.44
C LYS A 14 -4.02 -4.33 -4.99
N ILE A 15 -3.94 -4.70 -3.72
CA ILE A 15 -2.73 -5.30 -3.18
C ILE A 15 -2.61 -6.73 -3.70
N VAL A 16 -1.51 -7.00 -4.39
CA VAL A 16 -1.25 -8.31 -5.00
C VAL A 16 -0.36 -9.16 -4.11
N SER A 17 0.70 -8.57 -3.60
CA SER A 17 1.62 -9.30 -2.73
C SER A 17 2.36 -8.34 -1.81
N ILE A 18 2.87 -8.88 -0.72
CA ILE A 18 3.69 -8.13 0.23
C ILE A 18 5.00 -8.90 0.37
N ASP A 19 6.08 -8.28 -0.11
CA ASP A 19 7.41 -8.88 -0.10
C ASP A 19 8.07 -8.58 1.23
N ALA A 20 7.72 -9.35 2.26
CA ALA A 20 8.20 -9.11 3.62
C ALA A 20 8.12 -10.39 4.43
N GLY A 21 8.89 -10.43 5.50
CA GLY A 21 8.85 -11.54 6.44
C GLY A 21 7.52 -11.61 7.18
N SER A 22 7.31 -12.73 7.89
CA SER A 22 6.04 -13.01 8.55
C SER A 22 5.66 -11.96 9.60
N GLY A 23 6.66 -11.35 10.27
CA GLY A 23 6.39 -10.32 11.27
C GLY A 23 5.74 -9.09 10.65
N LEU A 24 6.27 -8.60 9.52
CA LEU A 24 5.71 -7.45 8.84
C LEU A 24 4.37 -7.78 8.20
N HIS A 25 4.23 -8.98 7.63
CA HIS A 25 2.94 -9.45 7.11
C HIS A 25 1.85 -9.37 8.17
N ARG A 26 2.16 -9.87 9.36
CA ARG A 26 1.19 -9.86 10.47
C ARG A 26 0.83 -8.44 10.88
N ARG A 27 1.83 -7.57 10.99
CA ARG A 27 1.59 -6.17 11.37
C ARG A 27 0.70 -5.47 10.35
N LEU A 28 0.97 -5.67 9.06
CA LEU A 28 0.15 -5.08 8.00
C LEU A 28 -1.26 -5.65 8.00
N ALA A 29 -1.41 -6.95 8.24
CA ALA A 29 -2.72 -7.57 8.34
C ALA A 29 -3.52 -7.01 9.52
N ASP A 30 -2.85 -6.78 10.65
CA ASP A 30 -3.49 -6.16 11.82
C ASP A 30 -3.97 -4.74 11.51
N MET A 31 -3.31 -4.06 10.58
CA MET A 31 -3.70 -2.73 10.09
C MET A 31 -4.77 -2.80 9.00
N GLY A 32 -5.18 -4.00 8.62
CA GLY A 32 -6.17 -4.21 7.57
C GLY A 32 -5.61 -4.32 6.16
N LEU A 33 -4.28 -4.34 6.01
CA LEU A 33 -3.64 -4.43 4.69
C LEU A 33 -3.34 -5.88 4.36
N THR A 34 -4.21 -6.47 3.54
CA THR A 34 -4.08 -7.86 3.13
C THR A 34 -4.10 -7.95 1.61
N THR A 35 -3.59 -9.08 1.07
CA THR A 35 -3.66 -9.31 -0.37
C THR A 35 -5.11 -9.37 -0.84
N GLY A 36 -5.37 -8.81 -2.01
CA GLY A 36 -6.71 -8.72 -2.55
C GLY A 36 -7.47 -7.47 -2.15
N LEU A 37 -6.97 -6.72 -1.16
CA LEU A 37 -7.63 -5.50 -0.72
C LEU A 37 -7.45 -4.39 -1.74
N GLN A 38 -8.53 -3.67 -2.05
CA GLN A 38 -8.47 -2.49 -2.89
C GLN A 38 -8.31 -1.26 -2.00
N VAL A 39 -7.33 -0.42 -2.35
CA VAL A 39 -7.06 0.81 -1.62
C VAL A 39 -6.91 1.97 -2.61
N ARG A 40 -7.09 3.19 -2.11
CA ARG A 40 -6.87 4.38 -2.90
C ARG A 40 -5.63 5.11 -2.38
N ILE A 41 -4.79 5.57 -3.30
CA ILE A 41 -3.63 6.36 -2.93
C ILE A 41 -4.06 7.81 -2.86
N VAL A 42 -4.03 8.37 -1.66
CA VAL A 42 -4.47 9.74 -1.40
C VAL A 42 -3.32 10.71 -1.59
N GLY A 43 -2.11 10.30 -1.25
CA GLY A 43 -0.94 11.14 -1.40
C GLY A 43 0.33 10.32 -1.43
N SER A 44 1.35 10.87 -2.06
CA SER A 44 2.68 10.27 -2.04
C SER A 44 3.70 11.38 -1.90
N GLN A 45 4.72 11.16 -1.10
CA GLN A 45 5.76 12.14 -0.85
C GLN A 45 7.12 11.47 -0.97
N ARG A 46 8.07 12.21 -1.50
CA ARG A 46 9.46 11.72 -1.55
C ARG A 46 10.05 11.74 -0.15
N PRO A 47 10.87 10.74 0.17
CA PRO A 47 11.47 9.73 -0.72
C PRO A 47 10.66 8.44 -0.92
N GLY A 48 9.38 8.41 -0.67
CA GLY A 48 8.59 7.22 -0.96
C GLY A 48 7.51 6.90 0.06
N SER A 49 7.19 7.84 0.95
CA SER A 49 6.07 7.66 1.86
C SER A 49 4.75 7.80 1.10
N VAL A 50 3.75 7.05 1.53
CA VAL A 50 2.46 6.98 0.84
C VAL A 50 1.36 7.06 1.89
N VAL A 51 0.31 7.81 1.56
CA VAL A 51 -0.90 7.86 2.38
C VAL A 51 -2.00 7.15 1.61
N LEU A 52 -2.61 6.17 2.25
CA LEU A 52 -3.68 5.36 1.67
C LEU A 52 -5.01 5.67 2.34
N ASP A 53 -6.07 5.54 1.56
CA ASP A 53 -7.43 5.46 2.10
C ASP A 53 -7.83 3.99 2.10
N VAL A 54 -8.00 3.45 3.29
CA VAL A 54 -8.39 2.05 3.50
C VAL A 54 -9.75 2.06 4.18
N ARG A 55 -10.80 1.84 3.40
CA ARG A 55 -12.18 1.78 3.90
C ARG A 55 -12.58 3.04 4.69
N GLY A 56 -12.19 4.21 4.19
CA GLY A 56 -12.50 5.47 4.82
C GLY A 56 -11.51 5.94 5.88
N SER A 57 -10.55 5.10 6.24
CA SER A 57 -9.49 5.47 7.18
C SER A 57 -8.20 5.75 6.44
N ARG A 58 -7.49 6.78 6.87
CA ARG A 58 -6.21 7.12 6.25
C ARG A 58 -5.07 6.48 7.00
N LEU A 59 -4.13 5.92 6.23
CA LEU A 59 -2.99 5.20 6.76
C LEU A 59 -1.74 5.69 6.04
N ALA A 60 -0.76 6.14 6.81
CA ALA A 60 0.51 6.59 6.25
C ALA A 60 1.55 5.49 6.38
N LEU A 61 2.22 5.17 5.28
CA LEU A 61 3.26 4.16 5.24
C LEU A 61 4.56 4.82 4.82
N GLY A 62 5.63 4.52 5.56
CA GLY A 62 6.96 4.97 5.19
C GLY A 62 7.51 4.23 3.98
N ARG A 63 8.63 4.72 3.45
CA ARG A 63 9.26 4.15 2.26
C ARG A 63 9.64 2.68 2.46
N GLY A 64 10.17 2.34 3.63
CA GLY A 64 10.62 0.98 3.89
C GLY A 64 9.52 -0.06 3.80
N ILE A 65 8.28 0.34 4.08
CA ILE A 65 7.13 -0.55 3.99
C ILE A 65 6.49 -0.46 2.62
N SER A 66 6.26 0.75 2.11
CA SER A 66 5.55 0.94 0.85
C SER A 66 6.26 0.31 -0.35
N GLN A 67 7.58 0.26 -0.33
CA GLN A 67 8.35 -0.35 -1.41
C GLN A 67 8.20 -1.88 -1.44
N LYS A 68 7.71 -2.49 -0.38
CA LYS A 68 7.55 -3.95 -0.28
C LYS A 68 6.14 -4.42 -0.61
N ILE A 69 5.21 -3.50 -0.81
CA ILE A 69 3.84 -3.83 -1.16
C ILE A 69 3.69 -3.69 -2.66
N MET A 70 3.32 -4.80 -3.32
CA MET A 70 3.12 -4.81 -4.77
C MET A 70 1.64 -4.71 -5.07
N VAL A 71 1.30 -3.86 -6.04
CA VAL A 71 -0.09 -3.56 -6.36
C VAL A 71 -0.33 -3.60 -7.86
N GLU A 72 -1.60 -3.71 -8.23
CA GLU A 72 -2.07 -3.60 -9.60
C GLU A 72 -3.10 -2.48 -9.70
N PRO A 73 -3.12 -1.72 -10.81
CA PRO A 73 -4.17 -0.73 -11.02
C PRO A 73 -5.54 -1.39 -11.09
N VAL A 74 -6.54 -0.69 -10.57
CA VAL A 74 -7.94 -1.10 -10.67
C VAL A 74 -8.64 -0.05 -11.50
N SER A 75 -9.27 -0.48 -12.55
CA SER A 75 -10.02 0.41 -13.44
C SER A 75 -11.45 0.64 -12.96
#